data_05fa6a7f9f7db67da8218e5c54562010
#
_entry.id   05fa6a7f9f7db67da8218e5c54562010
#
_cell.length_a   1.000
_cell.length_b   1.000
_cell.length_c   1.000
_cell.angle_alpha   90.00
_cell.angle_beta   90.00
_cell.angle_gamma   90.00
#
_symmetry.space_group_name_H-M   'P 1'
#
loop_
_entity.id
_entity.type
_entity.pdbx_description
1 polymer ?
#
loop_
_entity_poly.entity_id
_entity_poly.type
_entity_poly.pdbx_seq_one_letter_code
_entity_poly.pdbx_strand_id
1 'polypeptide(L)'
;MVKHAPYGRDASVHIETGSHKATVLDRALAASGFLEHVESAFAAGGGQRAAFAIAIKPNLMSPAAASGDAAGDRTDPALVERLIAALRGAGFETIALVESALAGGPTVAQAAELAGYSSDGYRIADLSEEAVPFVYGGVLGNHVAGRSWLEADYRICFGKGKTQWQCFFSGCLANIYGCLPEPDKLDRYHGTGHEFFECCVLAADRLPLDFAFLDAWVGGDGRRSHAHRRGARETRTIFASDNAFALDWVAAEKMGLDPELSFVMQEALLRWGTIQINRRGNVATWPQWRNVRPLTVTAVHLFEPLFRRRFMRTLLRLLGSRGRRLATWTVQ
;
A
#
# COMPACT_ATOMS: atom_id res chain seq x y z
N MET A 1 10.02 17.42 -23.63
CA MET A 1 9.12 17.78 -22.53
C MET A 1 9.67 17.12 -21.28
N VAL A 2 10.07 17.89 -20.29
CA VAL A 2 10.39 17.36 -18.95
C VAL A 2 9.06 16.84 -18.41
N LYS A 3 8.90 15.50 -18.32
CA LYS A 3 7.74 14.93 -17.62
C LYS A 3 7.87 15.40 -16.18
N HIS A 4 6.95 16.24 -15.71
CA HIS A 4 6.88 16.57 -14.29
C HIS A 4 6.81 15.25 -13.51
N ALA A 5 7.65 15.12 -12.49
CA ALA A 5 7.60 13.97 -11.58
C ALA A 5 6.18 13.88 -11.00
N PRO A 6 5.51 12.72 -11.05
CA PRO A 6 4.09 12.61 -10.72
C PRO A 6 3.76 13.11 -9.31
N TYR A 7 4.70 12.98 -8.38
CA TYR A 7 4.53 13.38 -6.98
C TYR A 7 5.43 14.54 -6.55
N GLY A 8 6.27 15.09 -7.44
CA GLY A 8 7.16 16.23 -7.17
C GLY A 8 6.44 17.58 -7.23
N ARG A 9 5.22 17.68 -6.69
CA ARG A 9 4.40 18.89 -6.66
C ARG A 9 3.79 19.10 -5.29
N ASP A 10 3.53 20.33 -4.95
CA ASP A 10 2.84 20.70 -3.72
C ASP A 10 1.48 20.01 -3.62
N ALA A 11 1.12 19.59 -2.42
CA ALA A 11 -0.07 18.79 -2.19
C ALA A 11 -0.79 19.12 -0.88
N SER A 12 -2.07 18.81 -0.83
CA SER A 12 -2.85 18.82 0.40
C SER A 12 -3.13 17.40 0.87
N VAL A 13 -2.99 17.17 2.16
CA VAL A 13 -3.36 15.90 2.82
C VAL A 13 -4.47 16.18 3.81
N HIS A 14 -5.60 15.53 3.61
CA HIS A 14 -6.77 15.63 4.47
C HIS A 14 -6.76 14.48 5.49
N ILE A 15 -6.97 14.82 6.76
CA ILE A 15 -6.84 13.90 7.90
C ILE A 15 -8.16 13.96 8.68
N GLU A 16 -9.03 12.99 8.44
CA GLU A 16 -10.34 12.92 9.07
C GLU A 16 -10.36 11.91 10.21
N THR A 17 -10.98 12.29 11.33
CA THR A 17 -11.11 11.46 12.52
C THR A 17 -12.53 11.47 13.06
N GLY A 18 -12.98 10.40 13.71
CA GLY A 18 -14.33 10.39 14.30
C GLY A 18 -14.74 9.05 14.87
N SER A 19 -16.02 8.91 15.26
CA SER A 19 -16.55 7.71 15.91
C SER A 19 -17.13 6.68 14.93
N HIS A 20 -17.49 7.09 13.71
CA HIS A 20 -18.15 6.23 12.71
C HIS A 20 -17.36 6.22 11.41
N LYS A 21 -16.79 5.07 11.03
CA LYS A 21 -15.86 4.95 9.92
C LYS A 21 -16.45 5.38 8.56
N ALA A 22 -17.71 5.06 8.28
CA ALA A 22 -18.38 5.48 7.06
C ALA A 22 -18.48 7.00 6.97
N THR A 23 -18.91 7.66 8.03
CA THR A 23 -19.01 9.13 8.09
C THR A 23 -17.63 9.81 7.97
N VAL A 24 -16.59 9.19 8.56
CA VAL A 24 -15.22 9.72 8.45
C VAL A 24 -14.73 9.62 7.03
N LEU A 25 -15.01 8.52 6.33
CA LEU A 25 -14.67 8.37 4.92
C LEU A 25 -15.45 9.38 4.06
N ASP A 26 -16.75 9.52 4.27
CA ASP A 26 -17.57 10.50 3.51
C ASP A 26 -17.01 11.93 3.65
N ARG A 27 -16.58 12.31 4.87
CA ARG A 27 -15.90 13.60 5.06
C ARG A 27 -14.56 13.67 4.36
N ALA A 28 -13.77 12.60 4.38
CA ALA A 28 -12.49 12.54 3.67
C ALA A 28 -12.68 12.69 2.16
N LEU A 29 -13.69 12.04 1.57
CA LEU A 29 -14.07 12.18 0.16
C LEU A 29 -14.45 13.65 -0.16
N ALA A 30 -15.32 14.24 0.65
CA ALA A 30 -15.80 15.62 0.44
C ALA A 30 -14.67 16.65 0.67
N ALA A 31 -13.92 16.54 1.77
CA ALA A 31 -12.89 17.52 2.13
C ALA A 31 -11.72 17.51 1.15
N SER A 32 -11.40 16.35 0.58
CA SER A 32 -10.33 16.21 -0.41
C SER A 32 -10.74 16.53 -1.85
N GLY A 33 -12.04 16.76 -2.11
CA GLY A 33 -12.56 16.97 -3.47
C GLY A 33 -12.37 15.73 -4.36
N PHE A 34 -12.44 14.53 -3.77
CA PHE A 34 -12.12 13.29 -4.50
C PHE A 34 -12.98 13.09 -5.75
N LEU A 35 -14.30 13.27 -5.65
CA LEU A 35 -15.18 13.08 -6.80
C LEU A 35 -14.92 14.10 -7.88
N GLU A 36 -14.60 15.34 -7.53
CA GLU A 36 -14.19 16.40 -8.47
C GLU A 36 -12.88 16.04 -9.19
N HIS A 37 -11.93 15.38 -8.51
CA HIS A 37 -10.72 14.86 -9.16
C HIS A 37 -11.04 13.76 -10.18
N VAL A 38 -11.93 12.81 -9.83
CA VAL A 38 -12.36 11.74 -10.76
C VAL A 38 -13.08 12.34 -11.96
N GLU A 39 -14.01 13.29 -11.73
CA GLU A 39 -14.73 14.01 -12.78
C GLU A 39 -13.80 14.76 -13.72
N SER A 40 -12.78 15.44 -13.18
CA SER A 40 -11.80 16.16 -13.96
C SER A 40 -10.96 15.21 -14.83
N ALA A 41 -10.56 14.06 -14.30
CA ALA A 41 -9.84 13.03 -15.04
C ALA A 41 -10.71 12.45 -16.18
N PHE A 42 -11.97 12.13 -15.88
CA PHE A 42 -12.94 11.66 -16.87
C PHE A 42 -13.15 12.70 -17.98
N ALA A 43 -13.35 13.97 -17.63
CA ALA A 43 -13.55 15.04 -18.61
C ALA A 43 -12.32 15.23 -19.52
N ALA A 44 -11.11 15.01 -18.98
CA ALA A 44 -9.87 15.10 -19.77
C ALA A 44 -9.66 13.91 -20.70
N GLY A 45 -10.07 12.69 -20.28
CA GLY A 45 -9.96 11.46 -21.07
C GLY A 45 -11.08 11.31 -22.12
N GLY A 46 -12.25 11.85 -21.83
CA GLY A 46 -13.46 11.71 -22.67
C GLY A 46 -14.06 10.29 -22.62
N GLY A 47 -15.01 10.05 -23.49
CA GLY A 47 -15.64 8.74 -23.64
C GLY A 47 -16.96 8.57 -22.86
N GLN A 48 -17.33 7.31 -22.58
CA GLN A 48 -18.52 6.99 -21.83
C GLN A 48 -18.19 6.80 -20.35
N ARG A 49 -18.92 7.46 -19.47
CA ARG A 49 -18.68 7.41 -18.02
C ARG A 49 -18.71 5.98 -17.46
N ALA A 50 -19.67 5.16 -17.89
CA ALA A 50 -19.78 3.77 -17.45
C ALA A 50 -18.57 2.91 -17.87
N ALA A 51 -17.88 3.27 -18.95
CA ALA A 51 -16.69 2.58 -19.47
C ALA A 51 -15.38 3.11 -18.90
N PHE A 52 -15.39 4.25 -18.18
CA PHE A 52 -14.19 4.83 -17.55
C PHE A 52 -13.66 3.87 -16.50
N ALA A 53 -12.47 3.31 -16.75
CA ALA A 53 -11.92 2.21 -15.97
C ALA A 53 -11.20 2.70 -14.71
N ILE A 54 -11.70 2.33 -13.54
CA ILE A 54 -11.13 2.69 -12.25
C ILE A 54 -10.54 1.45 -11.60
N ALA A 55 -9.24 1.48 -11.29
CA ALA A 55 -8.56 0.44 -10.55
C ALA A 55 -8.29 0.87 -9.10
N ILE A 56 -8.70 0.05 -8.14
CA ILE A 56 -8.51 0.31 -6.70
C ILE A 56 -7.57 -0.75 -6.12
N LYS A 57 -6.45 -0.33 -5.55
CA LYS A 57 -5.48 -1.19 -4.88
C LYS A 57 -5.61 -1.08 -3.36
N PRO A 58 -6.35 -1.96 -2.69
CA PRO A 58 -6.32 -2.06 -1.23
C PRO A 58 -5.04 -2.77 -0.76
N ASN A 59 -4.76 -2.77 0.52
CA ASN A 59 -3.80 -3.70 1.11
C ASN A 59 -4.54 -5.00 1.45
N LEU A 60 -4.44 -5.99 0.57
CA LEU A 60 -5.20 -7.23 0.64
C LEU A 60 -4.36 -8.42 1.08
N MET A 61 -3.20 -8.60 0.46
CA MET A 61 -2.32 -9.74 0.74
C MET A 61 -1.56 -9.54 2.05
N SER A 62 -1.81 -10.43 2.99
CA SER A 62 -1.14 -10.45 4.29
C SER A 62 -0.91 -11.88 4.73
N PRO A 63 0.27 -12.22 5.32
CA PRO A 63 0.52 -13.52 5.92
C PRO A 63 -0.49 -13.88 7.03
N ALA A 64 -1.08 -12.88 7.68
CA ALA A 64 -2.11 -13.06 8.72
C ALA A 64 -3.51 -13.31 8.13
N ALA A 65 -3.66 -13.39 6.82
CA ALA A 65 -4.95 -13.56 6.15
C ALA A 65 -5.77 -14.76 6.65
N ALA A 66 -5.09 -15.82 7.10
CA ALA A 66 -5.74 -17.05 7.58
C ALA A 66 -6.29 -16.98 9.02
N SER A 67 -6.00 -15.92 9.81
CA SER A 67 -6.26 -15.92 11.25
C SER A 67 -7.46 -15.07 11.70
N GLY A 68 -8.18 -14.41 10.83
CA GLY A 68 -9.32 -13.54 11.19
C GLY A 68 -8.97 -12.26 11.97
N ASP A 69 -7.74 -12.13 12.43
CA ASP A 69 -7.25 -11.05 13.31
C ASP A 69 -6.56 -9.89 12.56
N ALA A 70 -6.85 -9.72 11.28
CA ALA A 70 -6.08 -8.88 10.36
C ALA A 70 -6.54 -7.41 10.29
N ALA A 71 -7.38 -6.92 11.21
CA ALA A 71 -7.91 -5.55 11.15
C ALA A 71 -6.83 -4.46 11.12
N GLY A 72 -5.67 -4.67 11.76
CA GLY A 72 -4.53 -3.75 11.72
C GLY A 72 -3.60 -3.95 10.54
N ASP A 73 -3.82 -4.98 9.72
CA ASP A 73 -2.89 -5.41 8.67
C ASP A 73 -3.45 -5.23 7.25
N ARG A 74 -4.75 -5.35 7.07
CA ARG A 74 -5.44 -5.19 5.79
C ARG A 74 -6.34 -3.96 5.78
N THR A 75 -6.56 -3.40 4.59
CA THR A 75 -7.57 -2.35 4.39
C THR A 75 -8.95 -2.90 4.73
N ASP A 76 -9.73 -2.13 5.50
CA ASP A 76 -11.09 -2.51 5.89
C ASP A 76 -12.00 -2.56 4.64
N PRO A 77 -12.58 -3.72 4.29
CA PRO A 77 -13.41 -3.85 3.10
C PRO A 77 -14.62 -2.92 3.12
N ALA A 78 -15.22 -2.66 4.27
CA ALA A 78 -16.35 -1.76 4.36
C ALA A 78 -16.00 -0.30 3.96
N LEU A 79 -14.74 0.13 4.13
CA LEU A 79 -14.29 1.43 3.65
C LEU A 79 -14.12 1.42 2.12
N VAL A 80 -13.53 0.37 1.57
CA VAL A 80 -13.34 0.23 0.12
C VAL A 80 -14.67 0.14 -0.60
N GLU A 81 -15.60 -0.67 -0.10
CA GLU A 81 -16.95 -0.81 -0.67
C GLU A 81 -17.75 0.50 -0.57
N ARG A 82 -17.56 1.29 0.50
CA ARG A 82 -18.14 2.62 0.60
C ARG A 82 -17.60 3.57 -0.46
N LEU A 83 -16.29 3.52 -0.73
CA LEU A 83 -15.66 4.27 -1.82
C LEU A 83 -16.24 3.85 -3.18
N ILE A 84 -16.36 2.54 -3.43
CA ILE A 84 -16.96 1.98 -4.66
C ILE A 84 -18.41 2.46 -4.80
N ALA A 85 -19.18 2.44 -3.73
CA ALA A 85 -20.56 2.93 -3.74
C ALA A 85 -20.64 4.42 -4.11
N ALA A 86 -19.70 5.26 -3.64
CA ALA A 86 -19.63 6.67 -4.01
C ALA A 86 -19.31 6.87 -5.50
N LEU A 87 -18.35 6.11 -6.04
CA LEU A 87 -18.01 6.14 -7.46
C LEU A 87 -19.20 5.68 -8.34
N ARG A 88 -19.86 4.59 -7.96
CA ARG A 88 -21.05 4.11 -8.66
C ARG A 88 -22.21 5.10 -8.59
N GLY A 89 -22.40 5.75 -7.45
CA GLY A 89 -23.37 6.83 -7.28
C GLY A 89 -23.11 8.03 -8.20
N ALA A 90 -21.85 8.25 -8.59
CA ALA A 90 -21.44 9.23 -9.60
C ALA A 90 -21.50 8.69 -11.04
N GLY A 91 -21.95 7.42 -11.26
CA GLY A 91 -22.15 6.82 -12.58
C GLY A 91 -20.93 6.13 -13.18
N PHE A 92 -19.86 5.89 -12.40
CA PHE A 92 -18.72 5.08 -12.82
C PHE A 92 -18.99 3.60 -12.52
N GLU A 93 -19.04 2.75 -13.56
CA GLU A 93 -19.45 1.36 -13.43
C GLU A 93 -18.29 0.37 -13.61
N THR A 94 -17.27 0.73 -14.40
CA THR A 94 -16.11 -0.14 -14.67
C THR A 94 -15.08 0.00 -13.57
N ILE A 95 -15.28 -0.74 -12.47
CA ILE A 95 -14.43 -0.69 -11.28
C ILE A 95 -13.79 -2.07 -11.04
N ALA A 96 -12.48 -2.09 -10.85
CA ALA A 96 -11.72 -3.28 -10.47
C ALA A 96 -10.96 -3.06 -9.15
N LEU A 97 -11.14 -3.98 -8.22
CA LEU A 97 -10.26 -4.15 -7.07
C LEU A 97 -9.10 -5.03 -7.52
N VAL A 98 -7.88 -4.53 -7.42
CA VAL A 98 -6.70 -5.17 -7.98
C VAL A 98 -5.69 -5.58 -6.92
N GLU A 99 -5.07 -6.73 -7.11
CA GLU A 99 -3.95 -7.26 -6.31
C GLU A 99 -3.16 -8.24 -7.18
N SER A 100 -1.97 -8.63 -6.77
CA SER A 100 -1.24 -9.74 -7.40
C SER A 100 -0.95 -10.86 -6.42
N ALA A 101 -0.96 -12.09 -6.93
CA ALA A 101 -0.69 -13.28 -6.14
C ALA A 101 0.74 -13.29 -5.56
N LEU A 102 0.91 -14.01 -4.44
CA LEU A 102 2.21 -14.32 -3.84
C LEU A 102 2.45 -15.83 -3.94
N ALA A 103 3.68 -16.22 -4.27
CA ALA A 103 4.06 -17.63 -4.34
C ALA A 103 3.78 -18.34 -2.99
N GLY A 104 3.01 -19.43 -3.04
CA GLY A 104 2.62 -20.21 -1.86
C GLY A 104 1.55 -19.56 -0.97
N GLY A 105 1.01 -18.40 -1.36
CA GLY A 105 -0.11 -17.74 -0.69
C GLY A 105 -1.48 -18.14 -1.24
N PRO A 106 -2.58 -17.59 -0.69
CA PRO A 106 -3.91 -17.73 -1.26
C PRO A 106 -3.97 -17.04 -2.64
N THR A 107 -4.94 -17.43 -3.47
CA THR A 107 -5.28 -16.64 -4.68
C THR A 107 -5.83 -15.28 -4.28
N VAL A 108 -5.80 -14.30 -5.20
CA VAL A 108 -6.37 -12.97 -4.93
C VAL A 108 -7.86 -13.06 -4.60
N ALA A 109 -8.61 -13.92 -5.30
CA ALA A 109 -10.02 -14.16 -5.01
C ALA A 109 -10.24 -14.73 -3.60
N GLN A 110 -9.47 -15.74 -3.19
CA GLN A 110 -9.53 -16.30 -1.84
C GLN A 110 -9.16 -15.25 -0.77
N ALA A 111 -8.13 -14.43 -1.03
CA ALA A 111 -7.74 -13.37 -0.11
C ALA A 111 -8.83 -12.30 0.05
N ALA A 112 -9.53 -11.96 -1.03
CA ALA A 112 -10.64 -11.02 -1.02
C ALA A 112 -11.86 -11.58 -0.26
N GLU A 113 -12.21 -12.84 -0.50
CA GLU A 113 -13.27 -13.53 0.23
C GLU A 113 -12.99 -13.59 1.74
N LEU A 114 -11.76 -14.02 2.11
CA LEU A 114 -11.31 -14.05 3.52
C LEU A 114 -11.27 -12.66 4.16
N ALA A 115 -11.10 -11.60 3.37
CA ALA A 115 -11.15 -10.23 3.84
C ALA A 115 -12.58 -9.73 4.01
N GLY A 116 -13.58 -10.37 3.39
CA GLY A 116 -15.00 -10.01 3.46
C GLY A 116 -15.45 -9.05 2.35
N TYR A 117 -14.77 -9.03 1.18
CA TYR A 117 -15.23 -8.29 0.01
C TYR A 117 -16.41 -8.99 -0.65
N SER A 118 -17.48 -8.24 -0.96
CA SER A 118 -18.72 -8.81 -1.54
C SER A 118 -18.62 -9.08 -3.04
N SER A 119 -17.75 -8.37 -3.75
CA SER A 119 -17.69 -8.29 -5.23
C SER A 119 -18.96 -7.79 -5.93
N ASP A 120 -19.89 -7.17 -5.18
CA ASP A 120 -21.10 -6.60 -5.74
C ASP A 120 -20.82 -5.31 -6.51
N GLY A 121 -20.98 -5.39 -7.85
CA GLY A 121 -20.82 -4.23 -8.72
C GLY A 121 -19.40 -3.75 -8.95
N TYR A 122 -18.41 -4.62 -8.73
CA TYR A 122 -17.01 -4.43 -9.10
C TYR A 122 -16.34 -5.79 -9.37
N ARG A 123 -15.24 -5.77 -10.10
CA ARG A 123 -14.45 -6.98 -10.38
C ARG A 123 -13.29 -7.10 -9.40
N ILE A 124 -13.00 -8.30 -8.93
CA ILE A 124 -11.74 -8.62 -8.27
C ILE A 124 -10.79 -9.18 -9.33
N ALA A 125 -9.65 -8.50 -9.53
CA ALA A 125 -8.68 -8.83 -10.57
C ALA A 125 -7.35 -9.31 -9.96
N ASP A 126 -6.93 -10.50 -10.34
CA ASP A 126 -5.57 -10.98 -10.10
C ASP A 126 -4.64 -10.48 -11.21
N LEU A 127 -3.84 -9.48 -10.90
CA LEU A 127 -2.89 -8.90 -11.85
C LEU A 127 -1.87 -9.93 -12.36
N SER A 128 -1.65 -11.03 -11.61
CA SER A 128 -0.72 -12.10 -12.02
C SER A 128 -1.28 -12.96 -13.14
N GLU A 129 -2.62 -13.07 -13.24
CA GLU A 129 -3.30 -13.82 -14.30
C GLU A 129 -3.42 -13.01 -15.60
N GLU A 130 -3.32 -11.68 -15.51
CA GLU A 130 -3.43 -10.77 -16.64
C GLU A 130 -2.13 -9.98 -16.91
N ALA A 131 -0.98 -10.57 -16.56
CA ALA A 131 0.33 -9.96 -16.72
C ALA A 131 0.70 -9.76 -18.20
N VAL A 132 1.13 -8.55 -18.55
CA VAL A 132 1.60 -8.18 -19.88
C VAL A 132 2.98 -7.53 -19.81
N PRO A 133 3.83 -7.65 -20.83
CA PRO A 133 5.15 -7.02 -20.85
C PRO A 133 5.05 -5.51 -20.65
N PHE A 134 5.90 -4.99 -19.76
CA PHE A 134 5.98 -3.56 -19.48
C PHE A 134 7.42 -3.14 -19.11
N VAL A 135 7.86 -1.98 -19.57
CA VAL A 135 9.21 -1.45 -19.32
C VAL A 135 9.16 -0.42 -18.20
N TYR A 136 9.58 -0.82 -17.00
CA TYR A 136 9.74 0.12 -15.88
C TYR A 136 11.07 0.88 -15.95
N GLY A 137 12.13 0.24 -16.45
CA GLY A 137 13.51 0.73 -16.32
C GLY A 137 14.05 0.52 -14.90
N GLY A 138 15.19 1.15 -14.56
CA GLY A 138 15.82 1.03 -13.23
C GLY A 138 15.98 -0.42 -12.79
N VAL A 139 15.78 -0.69 -11.50
CA VAL A 139 15.90 -2.02 -10.89
C VAL A 139 14.90 -3.05 -11.44
N LEU A 140 13.74 -2.61 -11.91
CA LEU A 140 12.73 -3.49 -12.52
C LEU A 140 13.01 -3.80 -13.99
N GLY A 141 13.71 -2.94 -14.73
CA GLY A 141 14.07 -3.15 -16.13
C GLY A 141 12.87 -3.44 -17.04
N ASN A 142 12.99 -4.49 -17.86
CA ASN A 142 11.89 -5.09 -18.60
C ASN A 142 11.18 -6.07 -17.66
N HIS A 143 9.91 -5.81 -17.38
CA HIS A 143 9.11 -6.55 -16.43
C HIS A 143 7.72 -6.83 -16.99
N VAL A 144 6.75 -7.02 -16.14
CA VAL A 144 5.34 -7.17 -16.47
C VAL A 144 4.48 -6.23 -15.63
N ALA A 145 3.36 -5.80 -16.16
CA ALA A 145 2.31 -5.10 -15.44
C ALA A 145 0.99 -5.86 -15.61
N GLY A 146 0.12 -5.81 -14.61
CA GLY A 146 -1.24 -6.34 -14.74
C GLY A 146 -2.09 -5.44 -15.63
N ARG A 147 -2.80 -6.03 -16.59
CA ARG A 147 -3.57 -5.30 -17.58
C ARG A 147 -4.57 -4.33 -16.96
N SER A 148 -5.35 -4.77 -15.97
CA SER A 148 -6.34 -3.92 -15.29
C SER A 148 -5.73 -2.71 -14.57
N TRP A 149 -4.46 -2.82 -14.12
CA TRP A 149 -3.74 -1.69 -13.54
C TRP A 149 -3.14 -0.78 -14.61
N LEU A 150 -2.58 -1.39 -15.67
CA LEU A 150 -1.93 -0.67 -16.76
C LEU A 150 -2.92 0.17 -17.57
N GLU A 151 -4.07 -0.42 -17.91
CA GLU A 151 -5.09 0.17 -18.78
C GLU A 151 -6.14 1.00 -18.02
N ALA A 152 -6.05 1.10 -16.68
CA ALA A 152 -6.95 1.93 -15.91
C ALA A 152 -6.82 3.41 -16.29
N ASP A 153 -7.96 4.07 -16.49
CA ASP A 153 -8.06 5.51 -16.70
C ASP A 153 -7.80 6.28 -15.40
N TYR A 154 -8.10 5.65 -14.24
CA TYR A 154 -7.93 6.24 -12.91
C TYR A 154 -7.47 5.19 -11.89
N ARG A 155 -6.34 5.45 -11.21
CA ARG A 155 -5.70 4.52 -10.26
C ARG A 155 -5.80 5.06 -8.85
N ILE A 156 -6.42 4.27 -7.97
CA ILE A 156 -6.57 4.60 -6.56
C ILE A 156 -5.80 3.60 -5.71
N CYS A 157 -4.98 4.08 -4.78
CA CYS A 157 -4.48 3.25 -3.70
C CYS A 157 -5.31 3.49 -2.44
N PHE A 158 -5.82 2.42 -1.84
CA PHE A 158 -6.40 2.47 -0.51
C PHE A 158 -5.50 1.66 0.42
N GLY A 159 -4.40 2.28 0.84
CA GLY A 159 -3.38 1.67 1.67
C GLY A 159 -3.81 1.43 3.11
N LYS A 160 -2.95 0.80 3.90
CA LYS A 160 -3.12 0.54 5.33
C LYS A 160 -2.05 1.24 6.15
N GLY A 161 -2.47 2.06 7.12
CA GLY A 161 -1.56 2.72 8.06
C GLY A 161 -1.05 1.74 9.11
N LYS A 162 0.19 1.28 8.95
CA LYS A 162 0.82 0.34 9.89
C LYS A 162 2.33 0.51 9.94
N THR A 163 2.91 0.18 11.09
CA THR A 163 4.36 0.02 11.19
C THR A 163 4.83 -1.20 10.41
N GLN A 164 6.02 -1.12 9.88
CA GLN A 164 6.66 -2.17 9.10
C GLN A 164 8.12 -2.28 9.52
N TRP A 165 8.55 -3.46 9.94
CA TRP A 165 9.89 -3.68 10.46
C TRP A 165 11.01 -3.54 9.41
N GLN A 166 10.68 -3.62 8.12
CA GLN A 166 11.64 -3.45 7.02
C GLN A 166 11.82 -1.99 6.59
N CYS A 167 10.75 -1.18 6.63
CA CYS A 167 10.75 0.18 6.13
C CYS A 167 10.13 1.20 7.10
N PHE A 168 10.08 0.89 8.38
CA PHE A 168 9.48 1.63 9.49
C PHE A 168 7.96 1.68 9.43
N PHE A 169 7.35 2.00 8.31
CA PHE A 169 5.90 1.98 8.14
C PHE A 169 5.52 1.55 6.72
N SER A 170 4.28 1.13 6.57
CA SER A 170 3.66 0.87 5.28
C SER A 170 2.54 1.87 5.08
N GLY A 171 2.53 2.48 3.89
CA GLY A 171 1.51 3.39 3.40
C GLY A 171 1.08 2.99 2.00
N CYS A 172 0.75 3.99 1.17
CA CYS A 172 0.34 3.79 -0.20
C CYS A 172 1.50 3.39 -1.12
N LEU A 173 2.67 4.05 -1.00
CA LEU A 173 3.81 3.74 -1.86
C LEU A 173 4.31 2.31 -1.68
N ALA A 174 4.45 1.84 -0.44
CA ALA A 174 4.83 0.45 -0.18
C ALA A 174 3.75 -0.54 -0.64
N ASN A 175 2.47 -0.15 -0.64
CA ASN A 175 1.37 -0.99 -1.07
C ASN A 175 1.36 -1.23 -2.59
N ILE A 176 1.92 -0.32 -3.39
CA ILE A 176 2.02 -0.46 -4.85
C ILE A 176 2.90 -1.63 -5.28
N TYR A 177 3.80 -2.09 -4.42
CA TYR A 177 4.53 -3.34 -4.65
C TYR A 177 3.61 -4.54 -4.95
N GLY A 178 2.38 -4.54 -4.39
CA GLY A 178 1.34 -5.51 -4.72
C GLY A 178 0.79 -5.41 -6.15
N CYS A 179 1.10 -4.35 -6.90
CA CYS A 179 0.74 -4.22 -8.31
C CYS A 179 1.76 -4.85 -9.26
N LEU A 180 2.90 -5.35 -8.77
CA LEU A 180 3.87 -6.10 -9.56
C LEU A 180 3.40 -7.55 -9.68
N PRO A 181 2.97 -8.03 -10.86
CA PRO A 181 2.32 -9.34 -11.04
C PRO A 181 3.34 -10.48 -11.17
N GLU A 182 4.34 -10.51 -10.32
CA GLU A 182 5.38 -11.54 -10.27
C GLU A 182 5.27 -12.31 -8.95
N PRO A 183 4.83 -13.59 -8.97
CA PRO A 183 4.56 -14.34 -7.74
C PRO A 183 5.78 -14.50 -6.82
N ASP A 184 6.99 -14.58 -7.38
CA ASP A 184 8.25 -14.74 -6.66
C ASP A 184 8.92 -13.40 -6.27
N LYS A 185 8.23 -12.27 -6.44
CA LYS A 185 8.76 -10.93 -6.14
C LYS A 185 9.32 -10.80 -4.71
N LEU A 186 8.76 -11.52 -3.73
CA LEU A 186 9.28 -11.54 -2.38
C LEU A 186 10.68 -12.15 -2.30
N ASP A 187 10.93 -13.23 -3.04
CA ASP A 187 12.25 -13.85 -3.09
C ASP A 187 13.24 -13.02 -3.93
N ARG A 188 12.75 -12.32 -4.93
CA ARG A 188 13.55 -11.55 -5.86
C ARG A 188 14.02 -10.21 -5.32
N TYR A 189 13.13 -9.45 -4.68
CA TYR A 189 13.42 -8.07 -4.28
C TYR A 189 13.43 -7.84 -2.76
N HIS A 190 12.66 -8.63 -1.98
CA HIS A 190 12.57 -8.50 -0.53
C HIS A 190 13.80 -9.00 0.17
N GLY A 191 14.80 -8.45 0.46
CA GLY A 191 16.02 -8.93 1.13
C GLY A 191 17.27 -8.73 0.31
N THR A 192 17.15 -7.94 -0.76
CA THR A 192 18.27 -7.48 -1.57
C THR A 192 18.69 -6.05 -1.22
N GLY A 193 18.42 -5.60 0.03
CA GLY A 193 18.76 -4.26 0.49
C GLY A 193 17.75 -3.21 0.02
N HIS A 194 18.22 -2.16 -0.68
CA HIS A 194 17.39 -1.04 -1.12
C HIS A 194 16.47 -1.35 -2.32
N GLU A 195 16.69 -2.46 -3.04
CA GLU A 195 15.94 -2.78 -4.26
C GLU A 195 14.42 -2.84 -4.04
N PHE A 196 13.96 -3.38 -2.91
CA PHE A 196 12.53 -3.41 -2.59
C PHE A 196 11.93 -1.99 -2.54
N PHE A 197 12.63 -1.04 -1.94
CA PHE A 197 12.14 0.33 -1.78
C PHE A 197 12.15 1.06 -3.11
N GLU A 198 13.21 0.86 -3.90
CA GLU A 198 13.31 1.36 -5.26
C GLU A 198 12.20 0.78 -6.16
N CYS A 199 11.89 -0.51 -6.05
CA CYS A 199 10.78 -1.14 -6.78
C CYS A 199 9.44 -0.46 -6.48
N CYS A 200 9.14 -0.18 -5.19
CA CYS A 200 7.89 0.48 -4.80
C CYS A 200 7.76 1.87 -5.45
N VAL A 201 8.81 2.68 -5.32
CA VAL A 201 8.82 4.06 -5.83
C VAL A 201 8.83 4.08 -7.36
N LEU A 202 9.59 3.21 -7.99
CA LEU A 202 9.66 3.09 -9.45
C LEU A 202 8.31 2.63 -10.04
N ALA A 203 7.64 1.66 -9.40
CA ALA A 203 6.32 1.23 -9.85
C ALA A 203 5.30 2.37 -9.76
N ALA A 204 5.31 3.16 -8.68
CA ALA A 204 4.46 4.33 -8.53
C ALA A 204 4.83 5.47 -9.51
N ASP A 205 6.11 5.62 -9.86
CA ASP A 205 6.58 6.62 -10.83
C ASP A 205 6.12 6.31 -12.26
N ARG A 206 6.14 5.03 -12.64
CA ARG A 206 5.81 4.57 -14.00
C ARG A 206 4.32 4.41 -14.25
N LEU A 207 3.58 4.01 -13.25
CA LEU A 207 2.12 3.88 -13.25
C LEU A 207 1.57 4.68 -12.05
N PRO A 208 1.52 6.02 -12.17
CA PRO A 208 1.17 6.90 -11.07
C PRO A 208 -0.25 6.65 -10.55
N LEU A 209 -0.41 6.88 -9.27
CA LEU A 209 -1.71 6.97 -8.63
C LEU A 209 -2.33 8.34 -8.92
N ASP A 210 -3.59 8.33 -9.26
CA ASP A 210 -4.38 9.56 -9.41
C ASP A 210 -4.91 10.03 -8.06
N PHE A 211 -5.16 9.07 -7.13
CA PHE A 211 -5.59 9.39 -5.77
C PHE A 211 -5.15 8.32 -4.77
N ALA A 212 -4.98 8.74 -3.52
CA ALA A 212 -4.59 7.87 -2.42
C ALA A 212 -5.47 8.09 -1.19
N PHE A 213 -5.89 6.98 -0.59
CA PHE A 213 -6.48 6.92 0.75
C PHE A 213 -5.62 6.04 1.65
N LEU A 214 -5.57 6.36 2.95
CA LEU A 214 -4.94 5.49 3.93
C LEU A 214 -5.92 5.16 5.04
N ASP A 215 -6.25 3.88 5.15
CA ASP A 215 -7.01 3.34 6.27
C ASP A 215 -6.10 3.20 7.49
N ALA A 216 -6.23 4.11 8.43
CA ALA A 216 -5.67 4.03 9.76
C ALA A 216 -6.78 3.91 10.81
N TRP A 217 -8.00 3.49 10.44
CA TRP A 217 -9.09 3.27 11.41
C TRP A 217 -8.65 2.36 12.55
N VAL A 218 -8.15 1.19 12.18
CA VAL A 218 -7.38 0.32 13.06
C VAL A 218 -6.02 0.12 12.43
N GLY A 219 -5.00 0.78 12.92
CA GLY A 219 -3.63 0.65 12.42
C GLY A 219 -2.85 -0.44 13.14
N GLY A 220 -1.87 -1.04 12.48
CA GLY A 220 -0.93 -1.98 13.09
C GLY A 220 0.26 -1.26 13.69
N ASP A 221 0.53 -1.42 15.00
CA ASP A 221 1.60 -0.72 15.71
C ASP A 221 2.66 -1.69 16.27
N GLY A 222 3.92 -1.34 16.06
CA GLY A 222 5.08 -2.03 16.62
C GLY A 222 5.53 -3.25 15.82
N ARG A 223 6.58 -3.92 16.32
CA ARG A 223 7.30 -5.01 15.65
C ARG A 223 6.43 -6.19 15.19
N ARG A 224 5.27 -6.40 15.81
CA ARG A 224 4.36 -7.51 15.53
C ARG A 224 3.05 -7.05 14.90
N SER A 225 3.07 -5.95 14.16
CA SER A 225 1.88 -5.41 13.50
C SER A 225 1.19 -6.44 12.60
N HIS A 226 1.96 -7.33 11.98
CA HIS A 226 1.46 -8.36 11.06
C HIS A 226 0.93 -9.64 11.72
N ALA A 227 1.13 -9.84 13.01
CA ALA A 227 0.97 -11.18 13.58
C ALA A 227 -0.03 -11.30 14.72
N HIS A 228 -0.53 -10.23 15.35
CA HIS A 228 -1.35 -10.34 16.55
C HIS A 228 -2.24 -9.13 16.82
N ARG A 229 -3.46 -9.39 17.36
CA ARG A 229 -4.36 -8.41 17.99
C ARG A 229 -3.66 -7.40 18.91
N ARG A 230 -2.53 -7.78 19.52
CA ARG A 230 -1.78 -6.91 20.46
C ARG A 230 -1.08 -5.72 19.79
N GLY A 231 -0.94 -5.72 18.45
CA GLY A 231 -0.41 -4.59 17.67
C GLY A 231 -1.50 -3.69 17.06
N ALA A 232 -2.76 -4.11 17.09
CA ALA A 232 -3.85 -3.31 16.54
C ALA A 232 -4.14 -2.11 17.44
N ARG A 233 -4.20 -0.92 16.82
CA ARG A 233 -4.50 0.36 17.48
C ARG A 233 -5.66 1.02 16.77
N GLU A 234 -6.74 1.29 17.49
CA GLU A 234 -7.86 2.07 16.97
C GLU A 234 -7.48 3.55 17.00
N THR A 235 -7.14 4.13 15.84
CA THR A 235 -6.83 5.56 15.70
C THR A 235 -7.98 6.34 15.10
N ARG A 236 -8.99 5.65 14.54
CA ARG A 236 -10.20 6.24 13.94
C ARG A 236 -9.91 7.32 12.92
N THR A 237 -8.83 7.12 12.14
CA THR A 237 -8.30 8.11 11.21
C THR A 237 -8.33 7.58 9.77
N ILE A 238 -8.72 8.42 8.83
CA ILE A 238 -8.62 8.19 7.39
C ILE A 238 -7.92 9.39 6.77
N PHE A 239 -6.95 9.11 5.88
CA PHE A 239 -6.26 10.13 5.11
C PHE A 239 -6.73 10.09 3.66
N ALA A 240 -6.69 11.26 2.99
CA ALA A 240 -7.01 11.39 1.58
C ALA A 240 -6.10 12.44 0.93
N SER A 241 -5.57 12.17 -0.26
CA SER A 241 -4.75 13.09 -1.04
C SER A 241 -4.67 12.62 -2.49
N ASP A 242 -4.52 13.55 -3.41
CA ASP A 242 -4.12 13.31 -4.82
C ASP A 242 -2.61 13.11 -4.99
N ASN A 243 -1.87 13.01 -3.88
CA ASN A 243 -0.43 12.78 -3.85
C ASN A 243 -0.07 11.75 -2.78
N ALA A 244 0.22 10.52 -3.22
CA ALA A 244 0.52 9.40 -2.33
C ALA A 244 1.82 9.61 -1.52
N PHE A 245 2.80 10.30 -2.08
CA PHE A 245 4.04 10.62 -1.36
C PHE A 245 3.78 11.59 -0.20
N ALA A 246 3.00 12.65 -0.44
CA ALA A 246 2.60 13.59 0.60
C ALA A 246 1.77 12.90 1.69
N LEU A 247 0.84 12.00 1.28
CA LEU A 247 -0.02 11.27 2.20
C LEU A 247 0.79 10.36 3.12
N ASP A 248 1.72 9.58 2.56
CA ASP A 248 2.60 8.69 3.34
C ASP A 248 3.52 9.48 4.28
N TRP A 249 4.01 10.64 3.84
CA TRP A 249 4.80 11.55 4.68
C TRP A 249 4.03 11.98 5.94
N VAL A 250 2.80 12.48 5.73
CA VAL A 250 1.95 12.94 6.85
C VAL A 250 1.52 11.78 7.74
N ALA A 251 1.30 10.60 7.17
CA ALA A 251 1.00 9.40 7.96
C ALA A 251 2.15 9.01 8.90
N ALA A 252 3.39 9.09 8.43
CA ALA A 252 4.58 8.88 9.26
C ALA A 252 4.67 9.89 10.42
N GLU A 253 4.45 11.18 10.12
CA GLU A 253 4.39 12.23 11.16
C GLU A 253 3.32 11.95 12.22
N LYS A 254 2.12 11.46 11.80
CA LYS A 254 1.05 11.05 12.72
C LYS A 254 1.46 9.90 13.62
N MET A 255 2.28 8.99 13.12
CA MET A 255 2.90 7.89 13.89
C MET A 255 4.00 8.38 14.85
N GLY A 256 4.37 9.68 14.82
CA GLY A 256 5.50 10.23 15.55
C GLY A 256 6.85 9.74 15.01
N LEU A 257 6.89 9.36 13.74
CA LEU A 257 8.08 8.92 13.02
C LEU A 257 8.59 10.06 12.14
N ASP A 258 9.89 10.27 12.12
CA ASP A 258 10.52 11.09 11.10
C ASP A 258 10.41 10.37 9.74
N PRO A 259 9.70 10.94 8.75
CA PRO A 259 9.53 10.30 7.46
C PRO A 259 10.86 9.97 6.75
N GLU A 260 11.88 10.77 6.93
CA GLU A 260 13.21 10.58 6.32
C GLU A 260 13.94 9.33 6.83
N LEU A 261 13.51 8.74 7.95
CA LEU A 261 14.03 7.44 8.38
C LEU A 261 13.55 6.29 7.49
N SER A 262 12.41 6.44 6.81
CA SER A 262 11.87 5.39 5.93
C SER A 262 12.62 5.33 4.61
N PHE A 263 13.14 4.15 4.27
CA PHE A 263 13.84 3.94 3.00
C PHE A 263 12.95 4.19 1.78
N VAL A 264 11.65 3.89 1.86
CA VAL A 264 10.69 4.23 0.79
C VAL A 264 10.59 5.75 0.62
N MET A 265 10.57 6.50 1.73
CA MET A 265 10.54 7.97 1.67
C MET A 265 11.86 8.55 1.15
N GLN A 266 13.01 7.96 1.52
CA GLN A 266 14.31 8.37 0.99
C GLN A 266 14.38 8.18 -0.53
N GLU A 267 13.95 7.02 -1.05
CA GLU A 267 13.89 6.77 -2.49
C GLU A 267 12.91 7.72 -3.20
N ALA A 268 11.78 8.03 -2.56
CA ALA A 268 10.81 9.00 -3.06
C ALA A 268 11.41 10.42 -3.13
N LEU A 269 12.13 10.85 -2.10
CA LEU A 269 12.85 12.14 -2.09
C LEU A 269 13.93 12.21 -3.17
N LEU A 270 14.71 11.14 -3.35
CA LEU A 270 15.72 11.07 -4.40
C LEU A 270 15.12 11.19 -5.79
N ARG A 271 13.92 10.63 -6.00
CA ARG A 271 13.26 10.60 -7.32
C ARG A 271 12.43 11.84 -7.61
N TRP A 272 11.69 12.36 -6.64
CA TRP A 272 10.71 13.43 -6.85
C TRP A 272 11.08 14.75 -6.17
N GLY A 273 12.09 14.74 -5.31
CA GLY A 273 12.51 15.93 -4.56
C GLY A 273 11.60 16.23 -3.37
N THR A 274 11.87 17.35 -2.73
CA THR A 274 11.06 17.88 -1.62
C THR A 274 9.82 18.59 -2.14
N ILE A 275 8.70 18.48 -1.41
CA ILE A 275 7.43 19.11 -1.74
C ILE A 275 6.89 19.89 -0.54
N GLN A 276 6.04 20.89 -0.81
CA GLN A 276 5.27 21.58 0.21
C GLN A 276 3.98 20.79 0.51
N ILE A 277 3.77 20.45 1.79
CA ILE A 277 2.59 19.66 2.19
C ILE A 277 1.69 20.52 3.06
N ASN A 278 0.47 20.76 2.58
CA ASN A 278 -0.57 21.43 3.32
C ASN A 278 -1.41 20.38 4.09
N ARG A 279 -1.23 20.34 5.40
CA ARG A 279 -1.90 19.39 6.30
C ARG A 279 -3.25 19.96 6.72
N ARG A 280 -4.34 19.26 6.41
CA ARG A 280 -5.73 19.65 6.70
C ARG A 280 -6.36 18.68 7.70
N GLY A 281 -6.99 19.17 8.74
CA GLY A 281 -7.69 18.36 9.74
C GLY A 281 -6.86 18.06 10.98
N ASN A 282 -6.98 16.84 11.54
CA ASN A 282 -6.31 16.47 12.80
C ASN A 282 -4.83 16.08 12.58
N VAL A 283 -3.93 17.02 12.78
CA VAL A 283 -2.47 16.82 12.59
C VAL A 283 -1.76 16.25 13.83
N ALA A 284 -2.39 16.19 15.00
CA ALA A 284 -1.75 15.72 16.22
C ALA A 284 -1.26 14.27 16.08
N THR A 285 -0.08 13.97 16.57
CA THR A 285 0.46 12.60 16.60
C THR A 285 -0.43 11.67 17.43
N TRP A 286 -0.46 10.39 17.06
CA TRP A 286 -1.21 9.40 17.83
C TRP A 286 -0.52 9.12 19.16
N PRO A 287 -1.20 9.33 20.30
CA PRO A 287 -0.62 9.03 21.60
C PRO A 287 -0.32 7.52 21.69
N GLN A 288 0.78 7.18 22.34
CA GLN A 288 1.18 5.79 22.60
C GLN A 288 1.49 4.93 21.34
N TRP A 289 1.64 5.52 20.16
CA TRP A 289 2.14 4.78 19.00
C TRP A 289 3.61 4.42 19.22
N ARG A 290 3.95 3.13 19.13
CA ARG A 290 5.25 2.58 19.57
C ARG A 290 6.31 2.61 18.49
N ASN A 291 5.89 2.51 17.23
CA ASN A 291 6.77 2.32 16.07
C ASN A 291 7.69 1.07 16.19
N VAL A 292 8.55 0.89 15.19
CA VAL A 292 9.67 -0.06 15.23
C VAL A 292 10.93 0.72 15.57
N ARG A 293 11.73 0.21 16.52
CA ARG A 293 12.99 0.88 16.90
C ARG A 293 13.97 0.89 15.74
N PRO A 294 14.68 2.01 15.47
CA PRO A 294 15.67 2.10 14.39
C PRO A 294 16.69 0.96 14.40
N LEU A 295 17.21 0.59 15.57
CA LEU A 295 18.13 -0.55 15.72
C LEU A 295 17.54 -1.87 15.21
N THR A 296 16.23 -2.07 15.34
CA THR A 296 15.57 -3.29 14.84
C THR A 296 15.56 -3.28 13.31
N VAL A 297 15.22 -2.16 12.70
CA VAL A 297 15.21 -2.01 11.24
C VAL A 297 16.62 -2.18 10.69
N THR A 298 17.62 -1.51 11.27
CA THR A 298 19.02 -1.64 10.87
C THR A 298 19.51 -3.08 11.00
N ALA A 299 19.23 -3.76 12.12
CA ALA A 299 19.64 -5.15 12.32
C ALA A 299 19.02 -6.07 11.26
N VAL A 300 17.75 -5.85 10.91
CA VAL A 300 17.09 -6.62 9.86
C VAL A 300 17.82 -6.45 8.54
N HIS A 301 18.09 -5.21 8.11
CA HIS A 301 18.79 -4.94 6.85
C HIS A 301 20.21 -5.52 6.81
N LEU A 302 20.92 -5.52 7.93
CA LEU A 302 22.25 -6.11 8.01
C LEU A 302 22.23 -7.65 7.96
N PHE A 303 21.25 -8.28 8.58
CA PHE A 303 21.24 -9.73 8.76
C PHE A 303 20.33 -10.47 7.78
N GLU A 304 19.27 -9.85 7.24
CA GLU A 304 18.37 -10.51 6.30
C GLU A 304 19.08 -11.09 5.07
N PRO A 305 20.02 -10.38 4.39
CA PRO A 305 20.75 -10.93 3.27
C PRO A 305 21.58 -12.18 3.62
N LEU A 306 22.07 -12.27 4.85
CA LEU A 306 22.82 -13.44 5.34
C LEU A 306 21.92 -14.67 5.49
N PHE A 307 20.69 -14.46 6.02
CA PHE A 307 19.73 -15.56 6.20
C PHE A 307 19.12 -16.05 4.90
N ARG A 308 19.05 -15.20 3.86
CA ARG A 308 18.56 -15.58 2.52
C ARG A 308 19.58 -16.33 1.67
N ARG A 309 20.88 -16.31 1.98
CA ARG A 309 21.87 -17.09 1.25
C ARG A 309 21.54 -18.58 1.31
N ARG A 310 21.62 -19.28 0.17
CA ARG A 310 21.33 -20.74 0.05
C ARG A 310 21.99 -21.57 1.15
N PHE A 311 23.21 -21.20 1.52
CA PHE A 311 23.97 -21.84 2.59
C PHE A 311 23.28 -21.73 3.95
N MET A 312 22.79 -20.56 4.35
CA MET A 312 22.10 -20.38 5.63
C MET A 312 20.76 -21.09 5.65
N ARG A 313 20.02 -21.11 4.55
CA ARG A 313 18.79 -21.92 4.46
C ARG A 313 19.05 -23.41 4.66
N THR A 314 20.16 -23.92 4.12
CA THR A 314 20.57 -25.30 4.33
C THR A 314 20.99 -25.56 5.77
N LEU A 315 21.77 -24.65 6.38
CA LEU A 315 22.17 -24.74 7.78
C LEU A 315 20.97 -24.71 8.73
N LEU A 316 20.01 -23.82 8.50
CA LEU A 316 18.77 -23.72 9.30
C LEU A 316 17.89 -24.98 9.16
N ARG A 317 17.90 -25.63 7.98
CA ARG A 317 17.23 -26.93 7.79
C ARG A 317 17.91 -28.04 8.60
N LEU A 318 19.24 -28.05 8.65
CA LEU A 318 20.02 -29.02 9.39
C LEU A 318 19.88 -28.86 10.92
N LEU A 319 19.62 -27.64 11.41
CA LEU A 319 19.37 -27.34 12.82
C LEU A 319 17.95 -27.73 13.30
N GLY A 320 17.13 -28.33 12.42
CA GLY A 320 15.81 -28.87 12.74
C GLY A 320 14.84 -27.85 13.35
N SER A 321 14.19 -28.21 14.47
CA SER A 321 13.20 -27.34 15.14
C SER A 321 13.78 -26.04 15.70
N ARG A 322 15.05 -26.03 16.09
CA ARG A 322 15.78 -24.82 16.54
C ARG A 322 16.07 -23.88 15.35
N GLY A 323 16.45 -24.42 14.21
CA GLY A 323 16.66 -23.65 12.98
C GLY A 323 15.35 -23.07 12.43
N ARG A 324 14.23 -23.79 12.53
CA ARG A 324 12.90 -23.28 12.13
C ARG A 324 12.46 -22.08 12.97
N ARG A 325 12.74 -22.05 14.27
CA ARG A 325 12.46 -20.87 15.11
C ARG A 325 13.29 -19.65 14.74
N LEU A 326 14.51 -19.84 14.26
CA LEU A 326 15.37 -18.75 13.74
C LEU A 326 14.89 -18.28 12.35
N ALA A 327 14.50 -19.19 11.46
CA ALA A 327 13.98 -18.87 10.13
C ALA A 327 12.62 -18.15 10.17
N THR A 328 11.71 -18.55 11.10
CA THR A 328 10.45 -17.83 11.33
C THR A 328 10.67 -16.46 11.97
N TRP A 329 11.84 -16.23 12.56
CA TRP A 329 12.22 -14.93 13.10
C TRP A 329 12.61 -13.92 12.02
N THR A 330 13.03 -14.40 10.86
CA THR A 330 13.44 -13.58 9.69
C THR A 330 12.35 -13.42 8.63
N VAL A 331 11.27 -14.23 8.70
CA VAL A 331 10.17 -14.21 7.70
C VAL A 331 8.84 -13.75 8.32
N GLN A 332 8.77 -13.58 9.63
CA GLN A 332 7.66 -13.02 10.39
C GLN A 332 8.10 -11.68 11.01
#